data_9324981e2140e4a2fd64141d72628eee
#
_entry.id   9324981e2140e4a2fd64141d72628eee
#
_cell.length_a   1.000
_cell.length_b   1.000
_cell.length_c   1.000
_cell.angle_alpha   90.00
_cell.angle_beta   90.00
_cell.angle_gamma   90.00
#
_symmetry.space_group_name_H-M   'P 1'
#
loop_
_entity.id
_entity.type
_entity.pdbx_description
1 polymer ?
#
loop_
_entity_poly.entity_id
_entity_poly.type
_entity_poly.pdbx_seq_one_letter_code
_entity_poly.pdbx_strand_id
1 'polypeptide(L)'
;IMGVDIRHNKDRKVRRKEPKSQDIYLRLLVKLYRFLARRTSSTFNQVVLKRLFMSRTNRPPLSLSRMIRKMKLPGRENKTEVPRLKVCALRVTSRARSRILRAGGKILTFDQLALDSPNGCGTVLLSGPRKGREVYRHFGKAPGTPHSHTKPYVRSKGRKFERARGQRASRGYKN
;
A
#
# COMPACT_ATOMS: atom_id res chain seq x y z
N ILE A 1 -27.80 14.02 -35.07
CA ILE A 1 -26.60 13.31 -34.57
C ILE A 1 -27.08 11.94 -34.12
N MET A 2 -26.79 10.99 -34.94
CA MET A 2 -27.03 9.58 -34.62
C MET A 2 -26.02 9.19 -33.53
N GLY A 3 -26.54 8.70 -32.43
CA GLY A 3 -25.94 8.55 -31.14
C GLY A 3 -24.49 8.07 -31.08
N VAL A 4 -23.74 8.75 -30.25
CA VAL A 4 -22.55 8.18 -29.70
C VAL A 4 -22.94 6.94 -28.89
N ASP A 5 -22.35 5.80 -29.19
CA ASP A 5 -22.63 4.54 -28.52
C ASP A 5 -22.35 4.70 -27.01
N ILE A 6 -23.38 4.44 -26.21
CA ILE A 6 -23.30 4.56 -24.76
C ILE A 6 -22.50 3.36 -24.23
N ARG A 7 -21.32 3.62 -23.68
CA ARG A 7 -20.51 2.58 -23.08
C ARG A 7 -21.07 2.17 -21.71
N HIS A 8 -21.50 0.94 -21.59
CA HIS A 8 -22.05 0.37 -20.35
C HIS A 8 -21.00 -0.27 -19.44
N ASN A 9 -19.73 -0.13 -19.76
CA ASN A 9 -18.62 -0.75 -19.00
C ASN A 9 -18.43 -0.16 -17.58
N LYS A 10 -19.03 0.99 -17.28
CA LYS A 10 -18.96 1.66 -15.96
C LYS A 10 -20.26 1.59 -15.16
N ASP A 11 -21.30 0.99 -15.70
CA ASP A 11 -22.62 0.96 -15.04
C ASP A 11 -22.62 0.10 -13.79
N ARG A 12 -21.77 -0.91 -13.76
CA ARG A 12 -21.60 -1.81 -12.62
C ARG A 12 -20.29 -1.53 -11.90
N LYS A 13 -20.36 -1.10 -10.64
CA LYS A 13 -19.20 -0.96 -9.78
C LYS A 13 -18.75 -2.33 -9.27
N VAL A 14 -17.64 -2.83 -9.80
CA VAL A 14 -17.01 -4.06 -9.31
C VAL A 14 -16.16 -3.71 -8.09
N ARG A 15 -16.62 -4.12 -6.91
CA ARG A 15 -15.93 -3.89 -5.63
C ARG A 15 -16.19 -5.03 -4.67
N ARG A 16 -15.25 -5.28 -3.79
CA ARG A 16 -15.46 -6.21 -2.68
C ARG A 16 -16.42 -5.60 -1.67
N LYS A 17 -17.35 -6.41 -1.18
CA LYS A 17 -18.25 -6.09 -0.07
C LYS A 17 -17.82 -6.77 1.22
N GLU A 18 -16.95 -7.77 1.12
CA GLU A 18 -16.42 -8.57 2.23
C GLU A 18 -14.97 -8.98 1.95
N PRO A 19 -14.14 -9.19 3.00
CA PRO A 19 -12.82 -9.75 2.82
C PRO A 19 -12.90 -11.23 2.44
N LYS A 20 -12.00 -11.70 1.59
CA LYS A 20 -11.88 -13.14 1.29
C LYS A 20 -11.29 -13.95 2.44
N SER A 21 -10.61 -13.30 3.37
CA SER A 21 -9.97 -13.94 4.52
C SER A 21 -11.01 -14.55 5.46
N GLN A 22 -10.68 -15.73 6.01
CA GLN A 22 -11.47 -16.40 7.05
C GLN A 22 -11.05 -16.00 8.46
N ASP A 23 -10.10 -15.08 8.62
CA ASP A 23 -9.63 -14.59 9.90
C ASP A 23 -10.77 -13.96 10.70
N ILE A 24 -11.05 -14.54 11.85
CA ILE A 24 -12.14 -14.13 12.74
C ILE A 24 -11.94 -12.69 13.22
N TYR A 25 -10.71 -12.33 13.61
CA TYR A 25 -10.39 -10.97 14.10
C TYR A 25 -10.57 -9.91 13.03
N LEU A 26 -10.14 -10.19 11.80
CA LEU A 26 -10.38 -9.28 10.68
C LEU A 26 -11.88 -9.10 10.42
N ARG A 27 -12.67 -10.18 10.50
CA ARG A 27 -14.13 -10.12 10.34
C ARG A 27 -14.80 -9.31 11.44
N LEU A 28 -14.33 -9.41 12.68
CA LEU A 28 -14.82 -8.58 13.78
C LEU A 28 -14.52 -7.09 13.56
N LEU A 29 -13.33 -6.75 13.11
CA LEU A 29 -12.98 -5.38 12.74
C LEU A 29 -13.87 -4.87 11.60
N VAL A 30 -14.15 -5.69 10.60
CA VAL A 30 -15.07 -5.35 9.50
C VAL A 30 -16.46 -5.05 10.03
N LYS A 31 -17.00 -5.85 10.95
CA LYS A 31 -18.29 -5.59 11.59
C LYS A 31 -18.29 -4.25 12.35
N LEU A 32 -17.25 -3.98 13.12
CA LEU A 32 -17.09 -2.74 13.86
C LEU A 32 -17.07 -1.52 12.92
N TYR A 33 -16.20 -1.54 11.89
CA TYR A 33 -16.09 -0.40 10.97
C TYR A 33 -17.28 -0.28 10.02
N ARG A 34 -18.00 -1.35 9.73
CA ARG A 34 -19.28 -1.30 9.03
C ARG A 34 -20.33 -0.56 9.85
N PHE A 35 -20.40 -0.83 11.14
CA PHE A 35 -21.26 -0.11 12.07
C PHE A 35 -20.88 1.38 12.14
N LEU A 36 -19.61 1.69 12.34
CA LEU A 36 -19.12 3.08 12.40
C LEU A 36 -19.38 3.84 11.10
N ALA A 37 -19.09 3.23 9.93
CA ALA A 37 -19.33 3.84 8.63
C ALA A 37 -20.80 4.14 8.36
N ARG A 38 -21.70 3.35 8.91
CA ARG A 38 -23.15 3.53 8.77
C ARG A 38 -23.69 4.59 9.74
N ARG A 39 -23.21 4.58 10.99
CA ARG A 39 -23.73 5.45 12.06
C ARG A 39 -23.08 6.84 12.09
N THR A 40 -21.83 6.93 11.68
CA THR A 40 -21.12 8.20 11.56
C THR A 40 -21.09 8.63 10.10
N SER A 41 -21.24 9.93 9.84
CA SER A 41 -21.12 10.49 8.48
C SER A 41 -19.66 10.62 8.03
N SER A 42 -18.73 9.97 8.73
CA SER A 42 -17.29 10.09 8.48
C SER A 42 -16.84 9.28 7.26
N THR A 43 -16.29 9.95 6.28
CA THR A 43 -15.64 9.34 5.13
C THR A 43 -14.40 8.53 5.53
N PHE A 44 -13.75 8.88 6.66
CA PHE A 44 -12.63 8.14 7.22
C PHE A 44 -13.00 6.68 7.50
N ASN A 45 -14.10 6.44 8.20
CA ASN A 45 -14.58 5.10 8.53
C ASN A 45 -14.93 4.29 7.28
N GLN A 46 -15.50 4.93 6.26
CA GLN A 46 -15.78 4.29 4.98
C GLN A 46 -14.49 3.86 4.25
N VAL A 47 -13.46 4.70 4.29
CA VAL A 47 -12.16 4.37 3.68
C VAL A 47 -11.46 3.25 4.43
N VAL A 48 -11.47 3.26 5.77
CA VAL A 48 -10.90 2.18 6.59
C VAL A 48 -11.62 0.86 6.29
N LEU A 49 -12.94 0.85 6.27
CA LEU A 49 -13.75 -0.32 5.93
C LEU A 49 -13.38 -0.85 4.54
N LYS A 50 -13.30 0.01 3.52
CA LYS A 50 -12.87 -0.38 2.17
C LYS A 50 -11.49 -1.02 2.17
N ARG A 51 -10.54 -0.47 2.92
CA ARG A 51 -9.18 -1.00 3.00
C ARG A 51 -9.09 -2.35 3.72
N LEU A 52 -9.97 -2.61 4.69
CA LEU A 52 -10.07 -3.92 5.36
C LEU A 52 -10.52 -5.03 4.41
N PHE A 53 -11.28 -4.71 3.34
CA PHE A 53 -11.67 -5.68 2.31
C PHE A 53 -10.56 -6.04 1.33
N MET A 54 -9.54 -5.19 1.21
CA MET A 54 -8.49 -5.33 0.21
C MET A 54 -7.64 -6.58 0.43
N SER A 55 -7.15 -7.13 -0.69
CA SER A 55 -6.16 -8.21 -0.66
C SER A 55 -4.82 -7.74 -0.08
N ARG A 56 -3.99 -8.68 0.31
CA ARG A 56 -2.64 -8.44 0.81
C ARG A 56 -1.76 -7.65 -0.19
N THR A 57 -1.92 -7.91 -1.49
CA THR A 57 -1.18 -7.19 -2.54
C THR A 57 -1.60 -5.74 -2.67
N ASN A 58 -2.85 -5.41 -2.36
CA ASN A 58 -3.38 -4.05 -2.36
C ASN A 58 -3.17 -3.32 -1.02
N ARG A 59 -2.59 -4.00 -0.03
CA ARG A 59 -2.17 -3.46 1.27
C ARG A 59 -0.66 -3.59 1.44
N PRO A 60 0.16 -2.95 0.61
CA PRO A 60 1.61 -3.05 0.68
C PRO A 60 2.14 -2.45 1.99
N PRO A 61 3.29 -2.95 2.49
CA PRO A 61 3.89 -2.41 3.70
C PRO A 61 4.39 -0.98 3.50
N LEU A 62 4.26 -0.17 4.54
CA LEU A 62 4.75 1.19 4.60
C LEU A 62 5.97 1.26 5.52
N SER A 63 7.10 1.77 5.04
CA SER A 63 8.28 1.98 5.85
C SER A 63 8.15 3.21 6.77
N LEU A 64 8.83 3.19 7.92
CA LEU A 64 8.85 4.33 8.83
C LEU A 64 9.40 5.60 8.17
N SER A 65 10.44 5.50 7.36
CA SER A 65 11.01 6.64 6.65
C SER A 65 10.01 7.30 5.70
N ARG A 66 9.18 6.52 5.03
CA ARG A 66 8.11 7.03 4.17
C ARG A 66 6.98 7.65 4.98
N MET A 67 6.64 7.05 6.11
CA MET A 67 5.64 7.58 7.04
C MET A 67 6.06 8.94 7.58
N ILE A 68 7.28 9.08 8.08
CA ILE A 68 7.84 10.34 8.59
C ILE A 68 7.80 11.43 7.52
N ARG A 69 8.20 11.07 6.29
CA ARG A 69 8.18 12.01 5.15
C ARG A 69 6.78 12.48 4.78
N LYS A 70 5.77 11.59 4.89
CA LYS A 70 4.38 11.91 4.57
C LYS A 70 3.64 12.70 5.66
N MET A 71 4.10 12.64 6.89
CA MET A 71 3.47 13.36 7.99
C MET A 71 3.89 14.84 8.09
N LYS A 72 4.73 15.33 7.19
CA LYS A 72 5.14 16.76 7.08
C LYS A 72 5.38 17.42 8.46
N LEU A 73 6.18 16.77 9.28
CA LEU A 73 6.53 17.34 10.58
C LEU A 73 7.55 18.47 10.37
N PRO A 74 7.24 19.71 10.76
CA PRO A 74 8.15 20.84 10.60
C PRO A 74 9.45 20.61 11.41
N GLY A 75 10.57 21.05 10.88
CA GLY A 75 11.88 21.06 11.55
C GLY A 75 12.66 19.74 11.55
N ARG A 76 12.27 18.73 10.74
CA ARG A 76 12.98 17.45 10.72
C ARG A 76 13.52 17.10 9.35
N GLU A 77 14.68 17.65 9.06
CA GLU A 77 15.47 17.27 7.89
C GLU A 77 16.18 15.92 8.07
N ASN A 78 16.45 15.50 9.31
CA ASN A 78 17.13 14.25 9.62
C ASN A 78 16.17 13.05 9.59
N LYS A 79 16.26 12.27 8.52
CA LYS A 79 15.47 11.04 8.27
C LYS A 79 15.78 9.87 9.22
N THR A 80 16.76 10.00 10.08
CA THR A 80 17.23 8.95 10.98
C THR A 80 16.47 8.88 12.30
N GLU A 81 15.95 10.01 12.76
CA GLU A 81 15.19 10.06 14.00
C GLU A 81 13.70 9.81 13.76
N VAL A 82 13.15 8.92 14.57
CA VAL A 82 11.70 8.63 14.55
C VAL A 82 11.03 9.61 15.52
N PRO A 83 10.09 10.42 15.06
CA PRO A 83 9.33 11.30 15.96
C PRO A 83 8.38 10.49 16.85
N ARG A 84 7.87 11.11 17.90
CA ARG A 84 6.84 10.52 18.74
C ARG A 84 5.51 10.41 17.95
N LEU A 85 5.18 9.21 17.50
CA LEU A 85 4.02 8.94 16.65
C LEU A 85 3.02 8.03 17.35
N LYS A 86 1.74 8.28 17.13
CA LYS A 86 0.68 7.28 17.33
C LYS A 86 0.44 6.58 16.00
N VAL A 87 0.67 5.29 15.92
CA VAL A 87 0.55 4.50 14.68
C VAL A 87 -0.49 3.42 14.86
N CYS A 88 -1.47 3.37 13.98
CA CYS A 88 -2.44 2.29 13.92
C CYS A 88 -2.18 1.44 12.67
N ALA A 89 -2.03 0.13 12.84
CA ALA A 89 -1.81 -0.79 11.73
C ALA A 89 -2.26 -2.21 12.09
N LEU A 90 -2.61 -3.03 11.07
CA LEU A 90 -2.92 -4.44 11.26
C LEU A 90 -1.68 -5.26 11.68
N ARG A 91 -0.52 -4.92 11.12
CA ARG A 91 0.76 -5.59 11.42
C ARG A 91 1.89 -4.58 11.50
N VAL A 92 2.75 -4.77 12.48
CA VAL A 92 3.97 -3.98 12.67
C VAL A 92 5.14 -4.95 12.81
N THR A 93 6.21 -4.73 12.06
CA THR A 93 7.43 -5.54 12.19
C THR A 93 8.11 -5.28 13.54
N SER A 94 8.87 -6.26 14.04
CA SER A 94 9.58 -6.12 15.31
C SER A 94 10.51 -4.90 15.35
N ARG A 95 11.27 -4.67 14.28
CA ARG A 95 12.16 -3.50 14.18
C ARG A 95 11.40 -2.17 14.18
N ALA A 96 10.30 -2.09 13.46
CA ALA A 96 9.46 -0.89 13.44
C ALA A 96 8.84 -0.63 14.82
N ARG A 97 8.31 -1.68 15.46
CA ARG A 97 7.76 -1.62 16.83
C ARG A 97 8.79 -1.08 17.81
N SER A 98 9.98 -1.68 17.84
CA SER A 98 11.08 -1.26 18.71
C SER A 98 11.46 0.21 18.51
N ARG A 99 11.57 0.66 17.26
CA ARG A 99 11.91 2.06 16.94
C ARG A 99 10.82 3.05 17.34
N ILE A 100 9.55 2.71 17.13
CA ILE A 100 8.42 3.57 17.51
C ILE A 100 8.32 3.70 19.03
N LEU A 101 8.43 2.59 19.76
CA LEU A 101 8.35 2.59 21.22
C LEU A 101 9.55 3.29 21.84
N ARG A 102 10.78 3.09 21.32
CA ARG A 102 11.99 3.79 21.79
C ARG A 102 11.89 5.31 21.61
N ALA A 103 11.18 5.76 20.57
CA ALA A 103 10.90 7.18 20.35
C ALA A 103 9.74 7.74 21.21
N GLY A 104 9.23 6.94 22.17
CA GLY A 104 8.08 7.33 23.00
C GLY A 104 6.73 7.33 22.27
N GLY A 105 6.66 6.74 21.09
CA GLY A 105 5.43 6.59 20.32
C GLY A 105 4.51 5.50 20.86
N LYS A 106 3.28 5.46 20.34
CA LYS A 106 2.27 4.44 20.68
C LYS A 106 1.87 3.66 19.43
N ILE A 107 1.60 2.37 19.60
CA ILE A 107 1.07 1.51 18.54
C ILE A 107 -0.33 1.07 18.98
N LEU A 108 -1.31 1.35 18.12
CA LEU A 108 -2.72 1.07 18.35
C LEU A 108 -3.21 -0.01 17.39
N THR A 109 -4.19 -0.75 17.83
CA THR A 109 -5.03 -1.60 16.98
C THR A 109 -6.22 -0.80 16.45
N PHE A 110 -6.95 -1.31 15.46
CA PHE A 110 -8.08 -0.57 14.86
C PHE A 110 -9.28 -0.44 15.80
N ASP A 111 -9.48 -1.36 16.72
CA ASP A 111 -10.46 -1.26 17.80
C ASP A 111 -10.09 -0.14 18.78
N GLN A 112 -8.83 -0.06 19.19
CA GLN A 112 -8.33 1.03 20.04
C GLN A 112 -8.45 2.39 19.34
N LEU A 113 -8.18 2.44 18.02
CA LEU A 113 -8.37 3.65 17.22
C LEU A 113 -9.84 4.07 17.19
N ALA A 114 -10.76 3.12 17.09
CA ALA A 114 -12.20 3.40 17.10
C ALA A 114 -12.66 4.02 18.43
N LEU A 115 -12.02 3.68 19.54
CA LEU A 115 -12.27 4.29 20.86
C LEU A 115 -11.60 5.66 20.98
N ASP A 116 -10.34 5.80 20.53
CA ASP A 116 -9.56 7.05 20.64
C ASP A 116 -10.09 8.13 19.68
N SER A 117 -10.49 7.76 18.46
CA SER A 117 -11.00 8.68 17.43
C SER A 117 -12.08 8.02 16.56
N PRO A 118 -13.34 8.01 17.03
CA PRO A 118 -14.44 7.36 16.29
C PRO A 118 -14.69 7.93 14.90
N ASN A 119 -14.50 9.23 14.73
CA ASN A 119 -14.69 9.94 13.46
C ASN A 119 -13.41 10.08 12.62
N GLY A 120 -12.27 9.65 13.17
CA GLY A 120 -10.97 9.80 12.51
C GLY A 120 -10.40 11.21 12.54
N CYS A 121 -10.85 12.08 13.43
CA CYS A 121 -10.30 13.43 13.59
C CYS A 121 -8.82 13.38 13.97
N GLY A 122 -7.99 14.22 13.31
CA GLY A 122 -6.56 14.27 13.55
C GLY A 122 -5.78 13.03 13.05
N THR A 123 -6.39 12.19 12.23
CA THR A 123 -5.79 10.96 11.72
C THR A 123 -5.44 11.08 10.23
N VAL A 124 -4.25 10.68 9.86
CA VAL A 124 -3.79 10.66 8.48
C VAL A 124 -3.80 9.23 7.95
N LEU A 125 -4.54 9.01 6.86
CA LEU A 125 -4.57 7.71 6.17
C LEU A 125 -3.38 7.58 5.23
N LEU A 126 -2.53 6.61 5.51
CA LEU A 126 -1.36 6.30 4.69
C LEU A 126 -1.51 4.94 3.98
N SER A 127 -0.79 4.78 2.88
CA SER A 127 -0.71 3.53 2.12
C SER A 127 0.71 3.31 1.62
N GLY A 128 1.13 2.08 1.58
CA GLY A 128 2.41 1.71 0.99
C GLY A 128 2.42 1.81 -0.54
N PRO A 129 3.58 1.63 -1.17
CA PRO A 129 3.74 1.73 -2.62
C PRO A 129 3.17 0.49 -3.32
N ARG A 130 2.04 0.61 -3.98
CA ARG A 130 1.43 -0.51 -4.74
C ARG A 130 2.29 -0.96 -5.90
N LYS A 131 2.97 -0.04 -6.59
CA LYS A 131 3.85 -0.32 -7.71
C LYS A 131 5.26 -0.78 -7.30
N GLY A 132 5.53 -0.93 -6.01
CA GLY A 132 6.81 -1.44 -5.50
C GLY A 132 7.01 -2.95 -5.62
N ARG A 133 6.01 -3.69 -6.08
CA ARG A 133 6.10 -5.15 -6.29
C ARG A 133 7.00 -5.47 -7.48
N GLU A 134 7.71 -6.60 -7.40
CA GLU A 134 8.60 -7.08 -8.44
C GLU A 134 7.89 -7.25 -9.81
N VAL A 135 6.63 -7.68 -9.82
CA VAL A 135 5.84 -7.87 -11.06
C VAL A 135 5.75 -6.60 -11.92
N TYR A 136 5.74 -5.42 -11.30
CA TYR A 136 5.65 -4.17 -12.04
C TYR A 136 6.89 -3.86 -12.89
N ARG A 137 8.04 -4.45 -12.55
CA ARG A 137 9.27 -4.32 -13.33
C ARG A 137 9.20 -5.04 -14.68
N HIS A 138 8.32 -6.03 -14.79
CA HIS A 138 8.12 -6.84 -15.99
C HIS A 138 7.05 -6.27 -16.92
N PHE A 139 6.35 -5.23 -16.52
CA PHE A 139 5.32 -4.58 -17.33
C PHE A 139 5.91 -3.47 -18.21
N GLY A 140 5.29 -3.26 -19.36
CA GLY A 140 5.69 -2.22 -20.29
C GLY A 140 6.07 -2.77 -21.65
N LYS A 141 6.93 -2.05 -22.39
CA LYS A 141 7.45 -2.48 -23.70
C LYS A 141 8.21 -3.79 -23.55
N ALA A 142 8.21 -4.61 -24.60
CA ALA A 142 8.97 -5.85 -24.62
C ALA A 142 10.45 -5.61 -24.28
N PRO A 143 11.10 -6.50 -23.51
CA PRO A 143 12.53 -6.42 -23.26
C PRO A 143 13.30 -6.43 -24.58
N GLY A 144 14.32 -5.58 -24.70
CA GLY A 144 15.10 -5.45 -25.93
C GLY A 144 14.62 -4.38 -26.91
N THR A 145 13.44 -3.85 -26.76
CA THR A 145 12.97 -2.69 -27.52
C THR A 145 13.78 -1.46 -27.14
N PRO A 146 14.17 -0.59 -28.12
CA PRO A 146 14.89 0.64 -27.81
C PRO A 146 14.20 1.48 -26.73
N HIS A 147 14.98 1.97 -25.77
CA HIS A 147 14.49 2.76 -24.62
C HIS A 147 13.52 2.02 -23.68
N SER A 148 13.47 0.69 -23.72
CA SER A 148 12.71 -0.10 -22.73
C SER A 148 13.57 -0.37 -21.49
N HIS A 149 12.93 -0.34 -20.32
CA HIS A 149 13.53 -0.72 -19.03
C HIS A 149 12.81 -1.92 -18.41
N THR A 150 12.09 -2.67 -19.23
CA THR A 150 11.32 -3.83 -18.80
C THR A 150 12.25 -4.97 -18.44
N LYS A 151 12.08 -5.53 -17.24
CA LYS A 151 12.85 -6.68 -16.78
C LYS A 151 12.36 -7.96 -17.48
N PRO A 152 13.22 -8.73 -18.15
CA PRO A 152 12.81 -9.99 -18.79
C PRO A 152 12.50 -11.06 -17.72
N TYR A 153 11.62 -12.00 -18.07
CA TYR A 153 11.42 -13.21 -17.29
C TYR A 153 12.54 -14.20 -17.58
N VAL A 154 13.31 -14.54 -16.56
CA VAL A 154 14.45 -15.45 -16.67
C VAL A 154 14.20 -16.69 -15.81
N ARG A 155 14.37 -17.88 -16.40
CA ARG A 155 14.18 -19.17 -15.71
C ARG A 155 15.18 -19.40 -14.59
N SER A 156 16.39 -18.86 -14.72
CA SER A 156 17.49 -19.06 -13.81
C SER A 156 18.30 -17.78 -13.64
N LYS A 157 18.73 -17.47 -12.41
CA LYS A 157 19.50 -16.26 -12.05
C LYS A 157 20.97 -16.59 -11.79
N GLY A 158 21.64 -17.18 -12.75
CA GLY A 158 23.07 -17.46 -12.66
C GLY A 158 23.92 -16.41 -13.37
N ARG A 159 25.24 -16.48 -13.20
CA ARG A 159 26.19 -15.61 -13.88
C ARG A 159 26.07 -15.68 -15.43
N LYS A 160 25.71 -16.85 -15.95
CA LYS A 160 25.56 -17.13 -17.39
C LYS A 160 24.20 -16.70 -17.97
N PHE A 161 23.22 -16.30 -17.14
CA PHE A 161 21.84 -16.13 -17.55
C PHE A 161 21.39 -14.68 -17.44
N GLU A 162 21.27 -14.00 -18.57
CA GLU A 162 20.62 -12.67 -18.74
C GLU A 162 21.07 -11.56 -17.76
N ARG A 163 22.31 -11.61 -17.24
CA ARG A 163 22.80 -10.59 -16.30
C ARG A 163 23.33 -9.34 -16.96
N ALA A 164 23.89 -9.47 -18.16
CA ALA A 164 24.51 -8.35 -18.88
C ALA A 164 23.82 -8.03 -20.21
N ARG A 165 22.95 -8.92 -20.69
CA ARG A 165 22.24 -8.74 -21.94
C ARG A 165 21.34 -7.51 -21.87
N GLY A 166 21.45 -6.62 -22.84
CA GLY A 166 20.72 -5.37 -22.91
C GLY A 166 21.23 -4.25 -21.99
N GLN A 167 22.28 -4.50 -21.21
CA GLN A 167 22.89 -3.47 -20.34
C GLN A 167 24.17 -2.87 -20.93
N ARG A 168 24.82 -3.59 -21.85
CA ARG A 168 26.05 -3.18 -22.52
C ARG A 168 25.98 -3.50 -24.01
N ALA A 169 26.48 -2.61 -24.84
CA ALA A 169 26.52 -2.80 -26.29
C ALA A 169 27.23 -4.10 -26.71
N SER A 170 28.25 -4.51 -25.95
CA SER A 170 28.99 -5.77 -26.18
C SER A 170 28.21 -7.04 -25.80
N ARG A 171 26.98 -6.92 -25.31
CA ARG A 171 26.17 -8.05 -24.83
C ARG A 171 24.76 -8.02 -25.40
N GLY A 172 24.64 -8.18 -26.70
CA GLY A 172 23.41 -8.22 -27.47
C GLY A 172 22.97 -6.83 -27.93
N TYR A 173 22.47 -6.01 -27.05
CA TYR A 173 22.00 -4.64 -27.29
C TYR A 173 22.20 -3.80 -26.04
N LYS A 174 22.05 -2.50 -26.16
CA LYS A 174 22.04 -1.58 -25.01
C LYS A 174 20.72 -0.80 -25.00
N ASN A 175 19.99 -0.89 -23.91
CA ASN A 175 18.83 -0.04 -23.63
C ASN A 175 19.19 1.12 -22.72
#